data_1c03b2ecdeef9e37c5c2abe157f256c8
#
_entry.id   1c03b2ecdeef9e37c5c2abe157f256c8
#
_cell.length_a   1.000
_cell.length_b   1.000
_cell.length_c   1.000
_cell.angle_alpha   90.00
_cell.angle_beta   90.00
_cell.angle_gamma   90.00
#
_symmetry.space_group_name_H-M   'P 1'
#
loop_
_entity.id
_entity.type
_entity.pdbx_description
1 polymer ?
#
loop_
_entity_poly.entity_id
_entity_poly.type
_entity_poly.pdbx_seq_one_letter_code
_entity_poly.pdbx_strand_id
1 'polypeptide(L)'
;EINALDANLVNVMVSIQTLEGDISNKEADIQQTQADLQKAQNAKDKQYAAMKQRIQYLYEKGGNEAWFQMMMSADNLSDLLTKAEYTQKMYDYDRQSLEKYANTITQVTNLGNQYQQEKAELEGMKQEYEAQSVDLQNQIDTKKANSADCDNEIAYAQEMANEYANLIQEQQAEIEQLEAERIAAE
;
A
#
# COMPACT_ATOMS: atom_id res chain seq x y z
N GLU A 1 19.51 -1.51 -29.69
CA GLU A 1 19.69 -1.19 -28.25
C GLU A 1 18.69 -0.13 -27.78
N ILE A 2 18.55 1.03 -28.42
CA ILE A 2 17.62 2.11 -28.01
C ILE A 2 16.16 1.63 -27.92
N ASN A 3 15.68 0.88 -28.92
CA ASN A 3 14.31 0.34 -28.91
C ASN A 3 14.04 -0.64 -27.76
N ALA A 4 15.04 -1.44 -27.35
CA ALA A 4 14.93 -2.32 -26.18
C ALA A 4 14.88 -1.53 -24.87
N LEU A 5 15.64 -0.43 -24.79
CA LEU A 5 15.64 0.47 -23.65
C LEU A 5 14.30 1.21 -23.53
N ASP A 6 13.71 1.64 -24.66
CA ASP A 6 12.38 2.26 -24.67
C ASP A 6 11.29 1.31 -24.17
N ALA A 7 11.32 0.04 -24.59
CA ALA A 7 10.37 -0.96 -24.09
C ALA A 7 10.51 -1.19 -22.57
N ASN A 8 11.74 -1.25 -22.07
CA ASN A 8 11.98 -1.37 -20.64
C ASN A 8 11.51 -0.15 -19.86
N LEU A 9 11.79 1.06 -20.34
CA LEU A 9 11.32 2.30 -19.74
C LEU A 9 9.81 2.34 -19.61
N VAL A 10 9.08 1.98 -20.66
CA VAL A 10 7.61 1.91 -20.63
C VAL A 10 7.13 0.89 -19.60
N ASN A 11 7.74 -0.30 -19.53
CA ASN A 11 7.37 -1.32 -18.56
C ASN A 11 7.60 -0.85 -17.10
N VAL A 12 8.74 -0.23 -16.83
CA VAL A 12 9.05 0.31 -15.48
C VAL A 12 8.09 1.44 -15.12
N MET A 13 7.77 2.35 -16.05
CA MET A 13 6.79 3.42 -15.82
C MET A 13 5.40 2.87 -15.49
N VAL A 14 4.93 1.85 -16.22
CA VAL A 14 3.64 1.19 -15.93
C VAL A 14 3.67 0.51 -14.56
N SER A 15 4.78 -0.16 -14.22
CA SER A 15 4.96 -0.79 -12.92
C SER A 15 4.91 0.23 -11.78
N ILE A 16 5.61 1.36 -11.91
CA ILE A 16 5.60 2.47 -10.95
C ILE A 16 4.18 3.03 -10.79
N GLN A 17 3.47 3.27 -11.87
CA GLN A 17 2.10 3.80 -11.81
C GLN A 17 1.13 2.83 -11.13
N THR A 18 1.27 1.52 -11.38
CA THR A 18 0.49 0.49 -10.69
C THR A 18 0.80 0.50 -9.20
N LEU A 19 2.07 0.54 -8.85
CA LEU A 19 2.52 0.53 -7.46
C LEU A 19 2.08 1.79 -6.68
N GLU A 20 2.04 2.96 -7.33
CA GLU A 20 1.45 4.19 -6.75
C GLU A 20 -0.04 3.99 -6.42
N GLY A 21 -0.80 3.40 -7.34
CA GLY A 21 -2.20 3.06 -7.13
C GLY A 21 -2.39 2.09 -5.96
N ASP A 22 -1.58 1.03 -5.90
CA ASP A 22 -1.62 0.03 -4.84
C ASP A 22 -1.23 0.61 -3.48
N ILE A 23 -0.23 1.48 -3.42
CA ILE A 23 0.15 2.23 -2.20
C ILE A 23 -1.02 3.08 -1.72
N SER A 24 -1.67 3.83 -2.61
CA SER A 24 -2.83 4.67 -2.26
C SER A 24 -3.99 3.84 -1.70
N ASN A 25 -4.30 2.69 -2.33
CA ASN A 25 -5.32 1.76 -1.85
C ASN A 25 -4.97 1.19 -0.48
N LYS A 26 -3.72 0.75 -0.30
CA LYS A 26 -3.24 0.22 0.98
C LYS A 26 -3.28 1.27 2.10
N GLU A 27 -2.98 2.53 1.81
CA GLU A 27 -3.11 3.64 2.77
C GLU A 27 -4.57 3.86 3.20
N ALA A 28 -5.52 3.74 2.26
CA ALA A 28 -6.95 3.82 2.57
C ALA A 28 -7.41 2.63 3.43
N ASP A 29 -6.98 1.42 3.13
CA ASP A 29 -7.26 0.20 3.92
C ASP A 29 -6.73 0.34 5.35
N ILE A 30 -5.51 0.84 5.51
CA ILE A 30 -4.89 1.10 6.83
C ILE A 30 -5.72 2.11 7.63
N GLN A 31 -6.20 3.18 7.01
CA GLN A 31 -7.06 4.16 7.67
C GLN A 31 -8.39 3.53 8.13
N GLN A 32 -8.99 2.68 7.30
CA GLN A 32 -10.21 1.96 7.65
C GLN A 32 -9.96 0.99 8.81
N THR A 33 -8.92 0.17 8.73
CA THR A 33 -8.54 -0.77 9.80
C THR A 33 -8.26 -0.04 11.11
N GLN A 34 -7.58 1.11 11.06
CA GLN A 34 -7.32 1.96 12.23
C GLN A 34 -8.63 2.48 12.85
N ALA A 35 -9.57 2.93 12.03
CA ALA A 35 -10.87 3.40 12.50
C ALA A 35 -11.68 2.28 13.16
N ASP A 36 -11.66 1.08 12.59
CA ASP A 36 -12.36 -0.09 13.13
C ASP A 36 -11.70 -0.60 14.41
N LEU A 37 -10.37 -0.59 14.48
CA LEU A 37 -9.62 -0.88 15.71
C LEU A 37 -10.00 0.10 16.84
N GLN A 38 -10.06 1.38 16.54
CA GLN A 38 -10.47 2.40 17.53
C GLN A 38 -11.91 2.19 18.03
N LYS A 39 -12.84 1.87 17.12
CA LYS A 39 -14.23 1.53 17.50
C LYS A 39 -14.30 0.30 18.41
N ALA A 40 -13.54 -0.75 18.05
CA ALA A 40 -13.49 -1.98 18.84
C ALA A 40 -12.86 -1.74 20.23
N GLN A 41 -11.80 -0.95 20.32
CA GLN A 41 -11.20 -0.55 21.59
C GLN A 41 -12.18 0.23 22.47
N ASN A 42 -12.88 1.22 21.90
CA ASN A 42 -13.90 2.00 22.62
C ASN A 42 -15.06 1.09 23.10
N ALA A 43 -15.47 0.13 22.29
CA ALA A 43 -16.50 -0.84 22.68
C ALA A 43 -16.01 -1.74 23.84
N LYS A 44 -14.78 -2.23 23.75
CA LYS A 44 -14.12 -3.03 24.81
C LYS A 44 -14.10 -2.25 26.14
N ASP A 45 -13.68 -0.98 26.12
CA ASP A 45 -13.54 -0.17 27.32
C ASP A 45 -14.91 0.13 27.95
N LYS A 46 -15.94 0.43 27.13
CA LYS A 46 -17.33 0.58 27.62
C LYS A 46 -17.87 -0.70 28.24
N GLN A 47 -17.64 -1.85 27.60
CA GLN A 47 -18.08 -3.14 28.12
C GLN A 47 -17.35 -3.49 29.43
N TYR A 48 -16.05 -3.22 29.52
CA TYR A 48 -15.27 -3.41 30.74
C TYR A 48 -15.80 -2.55 31.89
N ALA A 49 -16.07 -1.25 31.63
CA ALA A 49 -16.62 -0.35 32.63
C ALA A 49 -18.00 -0.81 33.12
N ALA A 50 -18.88 -1.23 32.22
CA ALA A 50 -20.21 -1.76 32.56
C ALA A 50 -20.11 -3.03 33.40
N MET A 51 -19.22 -3.97 33.03
CA MET A 51 -18.95 -5.18 33.79
C MET A 51 -18.41 -4.89 35.18
N LYS A 52 -17.46 -3.95 35.30
CA LYS A 52 -16.92 -3.54 36.59
C LYS A 52 -17.99 -3.01 37.51
N GLN A 53 -18.85 -2.11 37.01
CA GLN A 53 -20.01 -1.59 37.78
C GLN A 53 -20.96 -2.72 38.19
N ARG A 54 -21.17 -3.69 37.31
CA ARG A 54 -22.05 -4.85 37.59
C ARG A 54 -21.47 -5.73 38.69
N ILE A 55 -20.18 -6.04 38.62
CA ILE A 55 -19.48 -6.84 39.63
C ILE A 55 -19.49 -6.11 40.98
N GLN A 56 -19.24 -4.80 40.99
CA GLN A 56 -19.30 -3.96 42.19
C GLN A 56 -20.70 -3.98 42.81
N TYR A 57 -21.74 -3.82 42.00
CA TYR A 57 -23.13 -3.90 42.46
C TYR A 57 -23.45 -5.25 43.10
N LEU A 58 -23.07 -6.36 42.47
CA LEU A 58 -23.27 -7.68 42.99
C LEU A 58 -22.53 -7.88 44.32
N TYR A 59 -21.31 -7.39 44.44
CA TYR A 59 -20.53 -7.46 45.68
C TYR A 59 -21.16 -6.63 46.81
N GLU A 60 -21.54 -5.39 46.54
CA GLU A 60 -22.16 -4.49 47.53
C GLU A 60 -23.53 -4.95 48.00
N LYS A 61 -24.27 -5.68 47.17
CA LYS A 61 -25.59 -6.20 47.50
C LYS A 61 -25.54 -7.61 48.15
N GLY A 62 -24.35 -8.11 48.49
CA GLY A 62 -24.19 -9.37 49.20
C GLY A 62 -24.23 -10.67 48.32
N GLY A 63 -24.08 -10.54 47.00
CA GLY A 63 -23.96 -11.66 46.08
C GLY A 63 -25.07 -12.73 46.23
N ASN A 64 -24.68 -13.96 46.47
CA ASN A 64 -25.61 -15.08 46.64
C ASN A 64 -26.53 -14.93 47.85
N GLU A 65 -26.11 -14.24 48.91
CA GLU A 65 -26.92 -13.97 50.10
C GLU A 65 -28.09 -13.05 49.80
N ALA A 66 -27.85 -12.01 48.99
CA ALA A 66 -28.91 -11.06 48.58
C ALA A 66 -29.95 -11.77 47.66
N TRP A 67 -29.52 -12.68 46.82
CA TRP A 67 -30.43 -13.52 46.04
C TRP A 67 -31.29 -14.41 46.92
N PHE A 68 -30.68 -15.07 47.88
CA PHE A 68 -31.41 -15.94 48.85
C PHE A 68 -32.42 -15.11 49.69
N GLN A 69 -32.03 -13.96 50.21
CA GLN A 69 -32.93 -13.06 50.93
C GLN A 69 -34.09 -12.58 50.05
N MET A 70 -33.82 -12.25 48.77
CA MET A 70 -34.88 -11.87 47.83
C MET A 70 -35.89 -13.01 47.61
N MET A 71 -35.42 -14.25 47.47
CA MET A 71 -36.27 -15.43 47.31
C MET A 71 -37.08 -15.69 48.59
N MET A 72 -36.45 -15.58 49.77
CA MET A 72 -37.10 -15.76 51.06
C MET A 72 -38.10 -14.66 51.42
N SER A 73 -38.01 -13.50 50.78
CA SER A 73 -38.96 -12.39 50.93
C SER A 73 -40.17 -12.49 50.00
N ALA A 74 -40.38 -13.63 49.34
CA ALA A 74 -41.52 -13.82 48.47
C ALA A 74 -42.80 -14.03 49.31
N ASP A 75 -43.85 -13.27 48.99
CA ASP A 75 -45.12 -13.32 49.72
C ASP A 75 -45.97 -14.54 49.35
N ASN A 76 -45.76 -15.14 48.17
CA ASN A 76 -46.47 -16.30 47.67
C ASN A 76 -45.69 -17.03 46.57
N LEU A 77 -46.17 -18.16 46.13
CA LEU A 77 -45.52 -19.01 45.12
C LEU A 77 -45.36 -18.29 43.78
N SER A 78 -46.33 -17.45 43.38
CA SER A 78 -46.28 -16.69 42.14
C SER A 78 -45.18 -15.62 42.20
N ASP A 79 -45.02 -14.92 43.29
CA ASP A 79 -43.97 -13.95 43.55
C ASP A 79 -42.59 -14.61 43.60
N LEU A 80 -42.50 -15.79 44.24
CA LEU A 80 -41.30 -16.62 44.25
C LEU A 80 -40.84 -17.00 42.82
N LEU A 81 -41.76 -17.45 41.98
CA LEU A 81 -41.46 -17.82 40.60
C LEU A 81 -41.03 -16.60 39.79
N THR A 82 -41.67 -15.45 39.97
CA THR A 82 -41.29 -14.21 39.30
C THR A 82 -39.87 -13.75 39.69
N LYS A 83 -39.52 -13.82 40.98
CA LYS A 83 -38.18 -13.50 41.45
C LYS A 83 -37.13 -14.46 40.97
N ALA A 84 -37.46 -15.76 40.89
CA ALA A 84 -36.58 -16.79 40.33
C ALA A 84 -36.33 -16.55 38.82
N GLU A 85 -37.39 -16.26 38.06
CA GLU A 85 -37.27 -15.94 36.63
C GLU A 85 -36.45 -14.68 36.39
N TYR A 86 -36.67 -13.65 37.19
CA TYR A 86 -35.85 -12.41 37.11
C TYR A 86 -34.37 -12.69 37.36
N THR A 87 -34.07 -13.52 38.37
CA THR A 87 -32.70 -13.93 38.69
C THR A 87 -32.05 -14.70 37.53
N GLN A 88 -32.78 -15.66 36.95
CA GLN A 88 -32.30 -16.41 35.79
C GLN A 88 -31.96 -15.48 34.62
N LYS A 89 -32.87 -14.57 34.28
CA LYS A 89 -32.63 -13.56 33.21
C LYS A 89 -31.41 -12.67 33.49
N MET A 90 -31.17 -12.34 34.74
CA MET A 90 -30.02 -11.57 35.17
C MET A 90 -28.70 -12.35 34.96
N TYR A 91 -28.65 -13.62 35.31
CA TYR A 91 -27.48 -14.47 35.07
C TYR A 91 -27.23 -14.68 33.55
N ASP A 92 -28.27 -14.86 32.78
CA ASP A 92 -28.17 -14.99 31.32
C ASP A 92 -27.63 -13.72 30.69
N TYR A 93 -28.08 -12.56 31.15
CA TYR A 93 -27.54 -11.26 30.71
C TYR A 93 -26.06 -11.07 31.05
N ASP A 94 -25.67 -11.41 32.28
CA ASP A 94 -24.28 -11.30 32.73
C ASP A 94 -23.36 -12.23 31.90
N ARG A 95 -23.84 -13.47 31.64
CA ARG A 95 -23.11 -14.43 30.79
C ARG A 95 -22.95 -13.92 29.36
N GLN A 96 -24.01 -13.41 28.74
CA GLN A 96 -23.97 -12.83 27.41
C GLN A 96 -23.04 -11.61 27.35
N SER A 97 -23.03 -10.78 28.39
CA SER A 97 -22.13 -9.62 28.48
C SER A 97 -20.67 -10.01 28.57
N LEU A 98 -20.34 -11.06 29.32
CA LEU A 98 -18.99 -11.63 29.39
C LEU A 98 -18.54 -12.20 28.06
N GLU A 99 -19.42 -12.95 27.39
CA GLU A 99 -19.15 -13.54 26.09
C GLU A 99 -18.93 -12.47 25.02
N LYS A 100 -19.76 -11.42 25.01
CA LYS A 100 -19.58 -10.25 24.13
C LYS A 100 -18.26 -9.54 24.40
N TYR A 101 -17.86 -9.39 25.66
CA TYR A 101 -16.57 -8.80 26.00
C TYR A 101 -15.39 -9.63 25.52
N ALA A 102 -15.44 -10.97 25.71
CA ALA A 102 -14.40 -11.87 25.21
C ALA A 102 -14.26 -11.80 23.68
N ASN A 103 -15.40 -11.80 22.97
CA ASN A 103 -15.41 -11.64 21.52
C ASN A 103 -14.83 -10.29 21.07
N THR A 104 -15.13 -9.21 21.81
CA THR A 104 -14.58 -7.87 21.50
C THR A 104 -13.07 -7.84 21.73
N ILE A 105 -12.54 -8.50 22.76
CA ILE A 105 -11.07 -8.63 22.98
C ILE A 105 -10.43 -9.33 21.78
N THR A 106 -11.01 -10.45 21.34
CA THR A 106 -10.51 -11.18 20.16
C THR A 106 -10.52 -10.29 18.91
N GLN A 107 -11.59 -9.53 18.69
CA GLN A 107 -11.70 -8.59 17.58
C GLN A 107 -10.60 -7.49 17.65
N VAL A 108 -10.38 -6.89 18.82
CA VAL A 108 -9.32 -5.89 19.02
C VAL A 108 -7.95 -6.47 18.71
N THR A 109 -7.69 -7.70 19.16
CA THR A 109 -6.41 -8.38 18.89
C THR A 109 -6.21 -8.64 17.40
N ASN A 110 -7.23 -9.16 16.73
CA ASN A 110 -7.17 -9.45 15.29
C ASN A 110 -6.97 -8.18 14.45
N LEU A 111 -7.75 -7.12 14.73
CA LEU A 111 -7.60 -5.82 14.06
C LEU A 111 -6.23 -5.18 14.34
N GLY A 112 -5.72 -5.32 15.55
CA GLY A 112 -4.38 -4.85 15.89
C GLY A 112 -3.29 -5.55 15.09
N ASN A 113 -3.37 -6.88 14.95
CA ASN A 113 -2.44 -7.67 14.15
C ASN A 113 -2.55 -7.31 12.66
N GLN A 114 -3.77 -7.19 12.14
CA GLN A 114 -4.04 -6.78 10.77
C GLN A 114 -3.44 -5.40 10.47
N TYR A 115 -3.65 -4.42 11.34
CA TYR A 115 -3.09 -3.09 11.21
C TYR A 115 -1.56 -3.09 11.14
N GLN A 116 -0.89 -3.89 11.97
CA GLN A 116 0.57 -4.01 11.95
C GLN A 116 1.08 -4.68 10.66
N GLN A 117 0.38 -5.72 10.20
CA GLN A 117 0.71 -6.40 8.96
C GLN A 117 0.55 -5.45 7.76
N GLU A 118 -0.57 -4.75 7.65
CA GLU A 118 -0.83 -3.79 6.58
C GLU A 118 0.21 -2.67 6.54
N LYS A 119 0.66 -2.20 7.70
CA LYS A 119 1.75 -1.22 7.78
C LYS A 119 3.09 -1.76 7.29
N ALA A 120 3.41 -3.01 7.61
CA ALA A 120 4.65 -3.64 7.14
C ALA A 120 4.61 -3.86 5.61
N GLU A 121 3.47 -4.27 5.08
CA GLU A 121 3.25 -4.40 3.63
C GLU A 121 3.41 -3.05 2.92
N LEU A 122 2.79 -1.99 3.45
CA LEU A 122 2.92 -0.62 2.90
C LEU A 122 4.38 -0.15 2.88
N GLU A 123 5.12 -0.41 3.93
CA GLU A 123 6.54 -0.05 3.98
C GLU A 123 7.35 -0.78 2.91
N GLY A 124 7.09 -2.09 2.72
CA GLY A 124 7.69 -2.87 1.64
C GLY A 124 7.37 -2.31 0.24
N MET A 125 6.11 -1.95 0.01
CA MET A 125 5.68 -1.34 -1.26
C MET A 125 6.36 0.02 -1.50
N LYS A 126 6.54 0.84 -0.48
CA LYS A 126 7.26 2.13 -0.60
C LYS A 126 8.73 1.95 -0.92
N GLN A 127 9.39 0.96 -0.33
CA GLN A 127 10.78 0.63 -0.66
C GLN A 127 10.91 0.12 -2.10
N GLU A 128 9.98 -0.69 -2.57
CA GLU A 128 9.94 -1.15 -3.96
C GLU A 128 9.73 0.02 -4.93
N TYR A 129 8.81 0.94 -4.62
CA TYR A 129 8.57 2.16 -5.39
C TYR A 129 9.84 3.01 -5.51
N GLU A 130 10.55 3.23 -4.41
CA GLU A 130 11.82 3.97 -4.40
C GLU A 130 12.88 3.29 -5.28
N ALA A 131 13.03 1.97 -5.16
CA ALA A 131 13.98 1.20 -5.97
C ALA A 131 13.66 1.28 -7.47
N GLN A 132 12.40 1.11 -7.85
CA GLN A 132 11.97 1.21 -9.25
C GLN A 132 12.12 2.64 -9.79
N SER A 133 11.87 3.67 -8.96
CA SER A 133 12.05 5.07 -9.35
C SER A 133 13.52 5.41 -9.60
N VAL A 134 14.43 4.89 -8.79
CA VAL A 134 15.89 5.05 -9.01
C VAL A 134 16.33 4.30 -10.27
N ASP A 135 15.83 3.09 -10.49
CA ASP A 135 16.14 2.33 -11.71
C ASP A 135 15.65 3.05 -12.96
N LEU A 136 14.44 3.59 -12.93
CA LEU A 136 13.89 4.40 -14.02
C LEU A 136 14.77 5.62 -14.33
N GLN A 137 15.23 6.33 -13.30
CA GLN A 137 16.11 7.48 -13.48
C GLN A 137 17.44 7.09 -14.15
N ASN A 138 18.05 5.99 -13.69
CA ASN A 138 19.29 5.45 -14.27
C ASN A 138 19.10 5.06 -15.75
N GLN A 139 17.97 4.44 -16.09
CA GLN A 139 17.66 4.08 -17.48
C GLN A 139 17.47 5.34 -18.35
N ILE A 140 16.80 6.38 -17.85
CA ILE A 140 16.63 7.67 -18.52
C ILE A 140 18.00 8.32 -18.79
N ASP A 141 18.89 8.33 -17.80
CA ASP A 141 20.20 8.95 -17.92
C ASP A 141 21.10 8.18 -18.92
N THR A 142 21.02 6.85 -18.88
CA THR A 142 21.69 6.00 -19.89
C THR A 142 21.18 6.29 -21.29
N LYS A 143 19.85 6.42 -21.45
CA LYS A 143 19.25 6.73 -22.75
C LYS A 143 19.71 8.10 -23.27
N LYS A 144 19.78 9.11 -22.42
CA LYS A 144 20.27 10.45 -22.79
C LYS A 144 21.71 10.41 -23.24
N ALA A 145 22.58 9.67 -22.52
CA ALA A 145 23.98 9.50 -22.92
C ALA A 145 24.10 8.83 -24.29
N ASN A 146 23.39 7.71 -24.52
CA ASN A 146 23.39 7.00 -25.80
C ASN A 146 22.85 7.89 -26.94
N SER A 147 21.86 8.72 -26.69
CA SER A 147 21.33 9.66 -27.70
C SER A 147 22.36 10.73 -28.08
N ALA A 148 23.08 11.29 -27.09
CA ALA A 148 24.13 12.24 -27.33
C ALA A 148 25.30 11.63 -28.13
N ASP A 149 25.67 10.39 -27.86
CA ASP A 149 26.69 9.68 -28.63
C ASP A 149 26.26 9.45 -30.08
N CYS A 150 25.01 9.07 -30.31
CA CYS A 150 24.47 8.93 -31.66
C CYS A 150 24.47 10.27 -32.43
N ASP A 151 24.10 11.37 -31.78
CA ASP A 151 24.13 12.70 -32.40
C ASP A 151 25.54 13.11 -32.79
N ASN A 152 26.55 12.81 -31.97
CA ASN A 152 27.96 13.02 -32.26
C ASN A 152 28.45 12.17 -33.45
N GLU A 153 28.06 10.88 -33.50
CA GLU A 153 28.40 9.99 -34.62
C GLU A 153 27.77 10.46 -35.94
N ILE A 154 26.52 10.95 -35.89
CA ILE A 154 25.84 11.53 -37.07
C ILE A 154 26.57 12.79 -37.54
N ALA A 155 26.92 13.70 -36.63
CA ALA A 155 27.66 14.91 -36.97
C ALA A 155 29.02 14.60 -37.63
N TYR A 156 29.77 13.64 -37.06
CA TYR A 156 31.04 13.19 -37.63
C TYR A 156 30.85 12.57 -39.03
N ALA A 157 29.85 11.70 -39.20
CA ALA A 157 29.55 11.08 -40.49
C ALA A 157 29.15 12.13 -41.53
N GLN A 158 28.43 13.19 -41.17
CA GLN A 158 28.08 14.29 -42.05
C GLN A 158 29.32 15.11 -42.47
N GLU A 159 30.24 15.38 -41.55
CA GLU A 159 31.50 16.05 -41.82
C GLU A 159 32.34 15.28 -42.82
N MET A 160 32.51 13.93 -42.56
CA MET A 160 33.21 13.04 -43.47
C MET A 160 32.56 12.98 -44.88
N ALA A 161 31.22 12.92 -44.91
CA ALA A 161 30.49 12.94 -46.19
C ALA A 161 30.75 14.22 -47.00
N ASN A 162 30.82 15.38 -46.33
CA ASN A 162 31.14 16.66 -46.95
C ASN A 162 32.59 16.72 -47.45
N GLU A 163 33.54 16.19 -46.67
CA GLU A 163 34.95 16.06 -47.12
C GLU A 163 35.07 15.16 -48.37
N TYR A 164 34.44 14.02 -48.38
CA TYR A 164 34.43 13.14 -49.55
C TYR A 164 33.78 13.78 -50.79
N ALA A 165 32.67 14.54 -50.57
CA ALA A 165 32.04 15.28 -51.67
C ALA A 165 32.96 16.34 -52.26
N ASN A 166 33.70 17.07 -51.43
CA ASN A 166 34.70 18.07 -51.91
C ASN A 166 35.85 17.38 -52.66
N LEU A 167 36.38 16.27 -52.12
CA LEU A 167 37.44 15.49 -52.79
C LEU A 167 36.99 14.96 -54.15
N ILE A 168 35.76 14.51 -54.26
CA ILE A 168 35.17 14.04 -55.54
C ILE A 168 35.09 15.20 -56.52
N GLN A 169 34.67 16.42 -56.09
CA GLN A 169 34.63 17.59 -56.96
C GLN A 169 36.03 18.03 -57.44
N GLU A 170 37.02 18.00 -56.53
CA GLU A 170 38.42 18.31 -56.88
C GLU A 170 38.97 17.30 -57.92
N GLN A 171 38.76 15.99 -57.71
CA GLN A 171 39.17 14.96 -58.65
C GLN A 171 38.46 15.05 -59.99
N GLN A 172 37.17 15.40 -60.01
CA GLN A 172 36.43 15.65 -61.25
C GLN A 172 37.01 16.83 -62.05
N ALA A 173 37.32 17.92 -61.38
CA ALA A 173 37.93 19.08 -61.99
C ALA A 173 39.33 18.79 -62.57
N GLU A 174 40.11 17.96 -61.83
CA GLU A 174 41.43 17.51 -62.29
C GLU A 174 41.32 16.60 -63.54
N ILE A 175 40.35 15.68 -63.57
CA ILE A 175 40.06 14.81 -64.72
C ILE A 175 39.65 15.67 -65.93
N GLU A 176 38.75 16.64 -65.77
CA GLU A 176 38.31 17.52 -66.83
C GLU A 176 39.48 18.34 -67.38
N GLN A 177 40.39 18.81 -66.53
CA GLN A 177 41.60 19.51 -66.95
C GLN A 177 42.54 18.62 -67.77
N LEU A 178 42.84 17.42 -67.30
CA LEU A 178 43.65 16.41 -68.00
C LEU A 178 43.06 16.03 -69.35
N GLU A 179 41.72 15.87 -69.42
CA GLU A 179 41.05 15.58 -70.72
C GLU A 179 41.17 16.78 -71.68
N ALA A 180 41.01 17.99 -71.21
CA ALA A 180 41.19 19.20 -72.01
C ALA A 180 42.63 19.33 -72.54
N GLU A 181 43.66 19.08 -71.70
CA GLU A 181 45.05 19.00 -72.06
C GLU A 181 45.36 17.94 -73.11
N ARG A 182 44.76 16.81 -72.98
CA ARG A 182 44.89 15.72 -73.96
C ARG A 182 44.30 16.06 -75.31
N ILE A 183 43.11 16.68 -75.33
CA ILE A 183 42.45 17.12 -76.57
C ILE A 183 43.27 18.27 -77.26
N ALA A 184 43.92 19.11 -76.48
CA ALA A 184 44.73 20.19 -77.01
C ALA A 184 46.09 19.68 -77.59
N ALA A 185 46.53 18.48 -77.24
CA ALA A 185 47.79 17.87 -77.68
C ALA A 185 47.67 17.00 -78.96
N GLU A 186 46.42 16.66 -79.37
CA GLU A 186 46.07 15.95 -80.60
C GLU A 186 45.85 16.94 -81.75
#